data_289b7a0ea035eeb43c2967b1faf3bbef
#
_entry.id   289b7a0ea035eeb43c2967b1faf3bbef
#
_cell.length_a   1.000
_cell.length_b   1.000
_cell.length_c   1.000
_cell.angle_alpha   90.00
_cell.angle_beta   90.00
_cell.angle_gamma   90.00
#
_symmetry.space_group_name_H-M   'P 1'
#
loop_
_entity.id
_entity.type
_entity.pdbx_description
1 polymer ?
#
loop_
_entity_poly.entity_id
_entity_poly.type
_entity_poly.pdbx_seq_one_letter_code
_entity_poly.pdbx_strand_id
1 'polypeptide(L)'
;MQWARLDQLCAMSPWIAVGRMCRRMAGPSVMALWLALTSLWGASAALGASLWEIPEARSVRVPSDPIQVAGLGWFAEDAPVLRRLPERVKDRVSPAVWGLAQHPSGARVRFRTDSTRLGLVAKNPDASTMHHMTSVGQNGFDLYVDGQYRNSAWPDAKGLIQREWALGEGRPMREVTLYLPLYKAVSIERLVLDPGATLAAPTPMARPRPVVFYGSSITQGGCAENPGLSYTAILGRSLNLDFINLGFSGAGLGEPAVAEAVAEIDAEAFVLDYWANPSPEVYRETLPGFVDTVRRRHPRTPILVTSPFWFPAEAGSAAIHAQQESKRKTARDFVAARRKAGDREIVFVDGLEMLSRSQGSGLVDGVHPNSLGFHWCADGLEPQLRRALKLPSKRR
;
A
#
# COMPACT_ATOMS: atom_id res chain seq x y z
N MET A 1 18.25 -7.30 43.25
CA MET A 1 19.09 -6.15 43.68
C MET A 1 20.43 -6.22 42.96
N GLN A 2 20.54 -5.60 41.77
CA GLN A 2 21.84 -5.28 41.13
C GLN A 2 21.62 -4.87 39.64
N TRP A 3 20.77 -3.88 39.40
CA TRP A 3 20.63 -3.22 38.08
C TRP A 3 20.34 -1.73 38.29
N ALA A 4 21.21 -1.04 38.99
CA ALA A 4 21.10 0.40 39.20
C ALA A 4 22.47 1.04 39.34
N ARG A 5 23.31 1.02 38.28
CA ARG A 5 24.50 1.86 38.12
C ARG A 5 25.10 1.75 36.71
N LEU A 6 24.36 2.20 35.69
CA LEU A 6 24.92 2.41 34.34
C LEU A 6 24.48 3.71 33.65
N ASP A 7 23.78 4.58 34.37
CA ASP A 7 23.22 5.81 33.74
C ASP A 7 24.11 7.07 33.87
N GLN A 8 25.40 6.94 34.23
CA GLN A 8 26.26 8.12 34.34
C GLN A 8 27.50 8.13 33.44
N LEU A 9 27.59 7.30 32.41
CA LEU A 9 28.73 7.30 31.46
C LEU A 9 28.37 7.64 30.01
N CYS A 10 27.18 8.14 29.71
CA CYS A 10 26.75 8.52 28.35
C CYS A 10 26.86 10.03 28.06
N ALA A 11 27.71 10.78 28.70
CA ALA A 11 27.87 12.22 28.49
C ALA A 11 29.24 12.64 27.90
N MET A 12 29.97 11.76 27.25
CA MET A 12 31.17 12.16 26.48
C MET A 12 31.15 11.47 25.12
N SER A 13 31.04 12.27 24.06
CA SER A 13 31.16 11.81 22.68
C SER A 13 32.44 10.95 22.51
N PRO A 14 32.33 9.73 21.97
CA PRO A 14 33.50 8.83 21.79
C PRO A 14 34.58 9.43 20.88
N TRP A 15 34.31 10.47 20.15
CA TRP A 15 35.24 11.14 19.24
C TRP A 15 36.32 12.00 19.90
N ILE A 16 36.12 12.44 21.16
CA ILE A 16 37.11 13.25 21.88
C ILE A 16 38.25 12.38 22.42
N ALA A 17 37.96 11.12 22.74
CA ALA A 17 38.98 10.18 23.24
C ALA A 17 39.94 9.69 22.14
N VAL A 18 39.42 9.47 20.92
CA VAL A 18 40.21 9.03 19.75
C VAL A 18 41.14 10.14 19.28
N GLY A 19 40.71 11.41 19.29
CA GLY A 19 41.51 12.55 18.85
C GLY A 19 42.77 12.82 19.74
N ARG A 20 42.75 12.42 21.02
CA ARG A 20 43.91 12.58 21.93
C ARG A 20 44.93 11.45 21.82
N MET A 21 44.52 10.26 21.39
CA MET A 21 45.42 9.11 21.25
C MET A 21 46.19 9.15 19.91
N CYS A 22 45.61 9.68 18.85
CA CYS A 22 46.29 9.80 17.54
C CYS A 22 47.34 10.92 17.45
N ARG A 23 47.30 11.92 18.33
CA ARG A 23 48.31 13.03 18.30
C ARG A 23 49.70 12.61 18.74
N ARG A 24 49.91 11.43 19.33
CA ARG A 24 51.20 10.96 19.81
C ARG A 24 51.98 10.04 18.88
N MET A 25 51.39 9.60 17.74
CA MET A 25 51.99 8.58 16.88
C MET A 25 52.06 8.91 15.38
N ALA A 26 51.67 10.09 14.93
CA ALA A 26 51.67 10.41 13.52
C ALA A 26 52.66 11.52 13.14
N GLY A 27 53.62 11.20 12.27
CA GLY A 27 54.49 12.20 11.62
C GLY A 27 53.70 13.11 10.64
N PRO A 28 54.33 14.21 10.18
CA PRO A 28 53.65 15.25 9.39
C PRO A 28 52.93 14.75 8.09
N SER A 29 53.41 13.66 7.52
CA SER A 29 52.81 13.04 6.33
C SER A 29 51.45 12.36 6.55
N VAL A 30 51.21 11.83 7.76
CA VAL A 30 49.97 11.17 8.15
C VAL A 30 48.88 12.21 8.49
N MET A 31 49.32 13.36 9.03
CA MET A 31 48.41 14.48 9.31
C MET A 31 47.89 15.15 8.04
N ALA A 32 48.71 15.22 6.97
CA ALA A 32 48.29 15.73 5.67
C ALA A 32 47.27 14.79 4.99
N LEU A 33 47.41 13.48 5.13
CA LEU A 33 46.46 12.49 4.61
C LEU A 33 45.13 12.50 5.37
N TRP A 34 45.16 12.74 6.67
CA TRP A 34 43.97 12.90 7.52
C TRP A 34 43.20 14.16 7.20
N LEU A 35 43.89 15.29 6.96
CA LEU A 35 43.27 16.53 6.53
C LEU A 35 42.68 16.43 5.10
N ALA A 36 43.32 15.65 4.21
CA ALA A 36 42.77 15.38 2.87
C ALA A 36 41.57 14.42 2.91
N LEU A 37 41.57 13.43 3.80
CA LEU A 37 40.42 12.54 3.99
C LEU A 37 39.24 13.23 4.70
N THR A 38 39.49 14.14 5.64
CA THR A 38 38.41 14.95 6.25
C THR A 38 37.87 16.01 5.30
N SER A 39 38.67 16.50 4.34
CA SER A 39 38.15 17.38 3.28
C SER A 39 37.36 16.64 2.19
N LEU A 40 37.59 15.34 2.00
CA LEU A 40 36.76 14.47 1.14
C LEU A 40 35.44 14.02 1.82
N TRP A 41 35.41 13.97 3.16
CA TRP A 41 34.18 13.78 3.94
C TRP A 41 33.50 15.10 4.31
N GLY A 42 34.15 16.21 4.10
CA GLY A 42 33.64 17.57 4.24
C GLY A 42 32.96 18.13 3.01
N ALA A 43 32.69 17.32 1.97
CA ALA A 43 31.58 17.53 1.07
C ALA A 43 30.27 17.19 1.81
N SER A 44 30.08 17.80 2.97
CA SER A 44 28.76 18.13 3.48
C SER A 44 28.10 18.87 2.32
N ALA A 45 27.23 18.20 1.58
CA ALA A 45 26.28 18.90 0.75
C ALA A 45 25.83 20.08 1.60
N ALA A 46 26.02 21.29 1.11
CA ALA A 46 25.41 22.47 1.70
C ALA A 46 23.94 22.12 1.79
N LEU A 47 23.49 21.67 2.95
CA LEU A 47 22.09 21.44 3.25
C LEU A 47 21.51 22.84 3.16
N GLY A 48 20.96 23.17 2.00
CA GLY A 48 20.19 24.38 1.80
C GLY A 48 19.11 24.42 2.88
N ALA A 49 18.64 25.60 3.24
CA ALA A 49 17.56 25.75 4.22
C ALA A 49 16.45 24.74 3.94
N SER A 50 15.90 24.13 4.99
CA SER A 50 14.77 23.22 4.89
C SER A 50 13.59 23.92 4.19
N LEU A 51 12.77 23.18 3.45
CA LEU A 51 11.52 23.73 2.86
C LEU A 51 10.66 24.44 3.88
N TRP A 52 10.73 24.02 5.15
CA TRP A 52 9.97 24.62 6.26
C TRP A 52 10.46 26.01 6.64
N GLU A 53 11.69 26.36 6.30
CA GLU A 53 12.37 27.61 6.64
C GLU A 53 12.42 28.60 5.45
N ILE A 54 11.94 28.19 4.28
CA ILE A 54 11.89 29.03 3.09
C ILE A 54 10.55 29.76 3.03
N PRO A 55 10.49 31.10 3.22
CA PRO A 55 9.23 31.85 3.23
C PRO A 55 8.44 31.73 1.93
N GLU A 56 9.10 31.62 0.78
CA GLU A 56 8.52 31.53 -0.56
C GLU A 56 8.21 30.08 -0.98
N ALA A 57 8.42 29.06 -0.10
CA ALA A 57 8.09 27.69 -0.40
C ALA A 57 6.59 27.55 -0.71
N ARG A 58 6.30 26.84 -1.81
CA ARG A 58 4.93 26.68 -2.28
C ARG A 58 4.17 25.66 -1.45
N SER A 59 3.27 26.14 -0.60
CA SER A 59 2.35 25.30 0.17
C SER A 59 1.09 24.98 -0.64
N VAL A 60 0.69 23.71 -0.71
CA VAL A 60 -0.45 23.21 -1.49
C VAL A 60 -1.33 22.32 -0.61
N ARG A 61 -2.63 22.59 -0.57
CA ARG A 61 -3.61 21.74 0.12
C ARG A 61 -3.93 20.49 -0.70
N VAL A 62 -4.35 19.43 -0.02
CA VAL A 62 -4.85 18.21 -0.65
C VAL A 62 -6.27 17.96 -0.11
N PRO A 63 -7.30 17.88 -0.98
CA PRO A 63 -7.25 18.00 -2.45
C PRO A 63 -7.14 19.46 -2.92
N SER A 64 -6.51 19.66 -4.06
CA SER A 64 -6.59 20.90 -4.85
C SER A 64 -6.08 20.63 -6.27
N ASP A 65 -6.67 21.27 -7.27
CA ASP A 65 -6.18 21.16 -8.64
C ASP A 65 -4.71 21.63 -8.75
N PRO A 66 -3.89 20.93 -9.52
CA PRO A 66 -4.17 19.75 -10.33
C PRO A 66 -3.82 18.39 -9.68
N ILE A 67 -3.77 18.34 -8.33
CA ILE A 67 -3.45 17.12 -7.58
C ILE A 67 -4.63 16.15 -7.64
N GLN A 68 -4.36 14.91 -8.01
CA GLN A 68 -5.33 13.83 -8.02
C GLN A 68 -5.24 12.99 -6.72
N VAL A 69 -6.38 12.75 -6.08
CA VAL A 69 -6.54 11.68 -5.09
C VAL A 69 -7.19 10.49 -5.80
N ALA A 70 -6.43 9.41 -5.96
CA ALA A 70 -6.83 8.19 -6.68
C ALA A 70 -7.02 7.02 -5.69
N GLY A 71 -7.75 5.99 -6.11
CA GLY A 71 -7.95 4.75 -5.33
C GLY A 71 -9.05 4.81 -4.28
N LEU A 72 -9.84 5.86 -4.25
CA LEU A 72 -11.03 6.02 -3.41
C LEU A 72 -12.26 6.24 -4.30
N GLY A 73 -13.14 5.23 -4.37
CA GLY A 73 -14.26 5.20 -5.33
C GLY A 73 -15.28 6.33 -5.14
N TRP A 74 -15.40 6.87 -3.95
CA TRP A 74 -16.37 7.90 -3.59
C TRP A 74 -15.73 9.17 -3.02
N PHE A 75 -14.45 9.41 -3.35
CA PHE A 75 -13.74 10.58 -2.81
C PHE A 75 -14.43 11.91 -3.14
N ALA A 76 -15.03 12.01 -4.32
CA ALA A 76 -15.75 13.23 -4.72
C ALA A 76 -17.01 13.51 -3.86
N GLU A 77 -17.63 12.48 -3.26
CA GLU A 77 -18.77 12.64 -2.35
C GLU A 77 -18.36 13.16 -0.97
N ASP A 78 -17.20 12.70 -0.47
CA ASP A 78 -16.78 12.86 0.92
C ASP A 78 -15.51 13.72 1.11
N ALA A 79 -14.99 14.34 0.05
CA ALA A 79 -13.77 15.14 0.13
C ALA A 79 -13.87 16.24 1.22
N PRO A 80 -12.83 16.44 2.00
CA PRO A 80 -11.47 15.92 1.88
C PRO A 80 -11.20 14.61 2.66
N VAL A 81 -12.24 13.90 3.11
CA VAL A 81 -12.11 12.70 3.95
C VAL A 81 -11.53 11.55 3.11
N LEU A 82 -10.43 10.98 3.58
CA LEU A 82 -9.71 9.88 2.91
C LEU A 82 -10.28 8.53 3.37
N ARG A 83 -11.47 8.16 2.88
CA ARG A 83 -12.22 6.98 3.30
C ARG A 83 -12.59 6.09 2.11
N ARG A 84 -12.65 4.77 2.33
CA ARG A 84 -12.85 3.76 1.28
C ARG A 84 -14.31 3.44 0.95
N LEU A 85 -15.26 3.79 1.84
CA LEU A 85 -16.70 3.69 1.60
C LEU A 85 -17.35 5.05 1.84
N PRO A 86 -18.43 5.41 1.11
CA PRO A 86 -19.10 6.71 1.29
C PRO A 86 -19.89 6.75 2.60
N GLU A 87 -20.05 7.95 3.19
CA GLU A 87 -20.78 8.13 4.47
C GLU A 87 -22.18 7.53 4.44
N ARG A 88 -22.89 7.63 3.30
CA ARG A 88 -24.26 7.16 3.12
C ARG A 88 -24.48 5.65 3.31
N VAL A 89 -23.42 4.84 3.32
CA VAL A 89 -23.55 3.39 3.58
C VAL A 89 -23.22 3.00 5.03
N LYS A 90 -22.85 3.94 5.88
CA LYS A 90 -22.41 3.70 7.26
C LYS A 90 -23.34 2.79 8.05
N ASP A 91 -24.63 3.09 8.03
CA ASP A 91 -25.63 2.34 8.82
C ASP A 91 -26.11 1.07 8.11
N ARG A 92 -25.57 0.76 6.93
CA ARG A 92 -25.92 -0.40 6.11
C ARG A 92 -24.89 -1.51 6.15
N VAL A 93 -23.65 -1.18 6.51
CA VAL A 93 -22.52 -2.12 6.65
C VAL A 93 -22.25 -2.41 8.12
N SER A 94 -21.57 -3.53 8.40
CA SER A 94 -21.19 -3.83 9.78
C SER A 94 -20.27 -2.76 10.38
N PRO A 95 -20.31 -2.54 11.72
CA PRO A 95 -19.40 -1.62 12.38
C PRO A 95 -17.91 -1.94 12.12
N ALA A 96 -17.56 -3.21 11.95
CA ALA A 96 -16.21 -3.64 11.62
C ALA A 96 -15.79 -3.15 10.23
N VAL A 97 -16.63 -3.33 9.21
CA VAL A 97 -16.39 -2.82 7.85
C VAL A 97 -16.28 -1.31 7.87
N TRP A 98 -17.21 -0.62 8.58
CA TRP A 98 -17.18 0.84 8.65
C TRP A 98 -15.92 1.39 9.32
N GLY A 99 -15.50 0.80 10.44
CA GLY A 99 -14.25 1.18 11.11
C GLY A 99 -13.03 1.03 10.20
N LEU A 100 -12.95 -0.10 9.48
CA LEU A 100 -11.86 -0.36 8.53
C LEU A 100 -11.93 0.52 7.27
N ALA A 101 -13.12 0.97 6.88
CA ALA A 101 -13.29 1.89 5.76
C ALA A 101 -12.62 3.25 5.99
N GLN A 102 -12.39 3.65 7.24
CA GLN A 102 -11.67 4.88 7.58
C GLN A 102 -10.17 4.82 7.24
N HIS A 103 -9.61 3.63 7.00
CA HIS A 103 -8.23 3.46 6.58
C HIS A 103 -8.13 3.62 5.06
N PRO A 104 -7.31 4.54 4.52
CA PRO A 104 -7.24 4.82 3.09
C PRO A 104 -6.36 3.84 2.32
N SER A 105 -6.40 2.55 2.68
CA SER A 105 -5.60 1.53 2.00
C SER A 105 -5.82 1.55 0.49
N GLY A 106 -4.72 1.62 -0.26
CA GLY A 106 -4.73 1.73 -1.71
C GLY A 106 -4.95 3.14 -2.27
N ALA A 107 -5.28 4.13 -1.41
CA ALA A 107 -5.36 5.52 -1.85
C ALA A 107 -3.98 6.08 -2.19
N ARG A 108 -3.96 7.01 -3.14
CA ARG A 108 -2.74 7.68 -3.62
C ARG A 108 -3.01 9.15 -3.91
N VAL A 109 -2.01 9.99 -3.55
CA VAL A 109 -1.93 11.37 -4.04
C VAL A 109 -0.99 11.39 -5.22
N ARG A 110 -1.44 11.89 -6.38
CA ARG A 110 -0.68 11.88 -7.63
C ARG A 110 -0.65 13.27 -8.27
N PHE A 111 0.52 13.66 -8.73
CA PHE A 111 0.73 14.93 -9.47
C PHE A 111 2.06 14.89 -10.20
N ARG A 112 2.33 15.90 -11.04
CA ARG A 112 3.66 16.15 -11.61
C ARG A 112 4.20 17.48 -11.12
N THR A 113 5.51 17.54 -10.92
CA THR A 113 6.19 18.76 -10.52
C THR A 113 7.63 18.80 -11.02
N ASP A 114 8.16 20.00 -11.20
CA ASP A 114 9.58 20.25 -11.43
C ASP A 114 10.33 20.61 -10.13
N SER A 115 9.68 20.52 -8.99
CA SER A 115 10.32 20.71 -7.68
C SER A 115 11.44 19.70 -7.48
N THR A 116 12.54 20.13 -6.86
CA THR A 116 13.64 19.25 -6.46
C THR A 116 13.41 18.59 -5.12
N ARG A 117 12.46 19.12 -4.33
CA ARG A 117 12.09 18.65 -3.01
C ARG A 117 10.58 18.57 -2.83
N LEU A 118 10.14 17.73 -1.92
CA LEU A 118 8.75 17.62 -1.50
C LEU A 118 8.67 17.55 0.01
N GLY A 119 7.90 18.43 0.63
CA GLY A 119 7.48 18.37 2.01
C GLY A 119 6.07 17.78 2.13
N LEU A 120 5.83 16.95 3.13
CA LEU A 120 4.52 16.42 3.54
C LEU A 120 4.25 16.80 4.99
N VAL A 121 3.08 17.38 5.26
CA VAL A 121 2.52 17.51 6.59
C VAL A 121 1.18 16.78 6.63
N ALA A 122 1.09 15.76 7.47
CA ALA A 122 -0.09 14.95 7.65
C ALA A 122 -0.27 14.58 9.13
N LYS A 123 -1.46 14.16 9.50
CA LYS A 123 -1.79 13.79 10.87
C LYS A 123 -2.51 12.46 10.90
N ASN A 124 -2.02 11.57 11.73
CA ASN A 124 -2.64 10.30 12.06
C ASN A 124 -3.20 10.40 13.49
N PRO A 125 -4.52 10.31 13.69
CA PRO A 125 -5.12 10.45 15.02
C PRO A 125 -4.85 9.26 15.95
N ASP A 126 -4.43 8.11 15.39
CA ASP A 126 -4.10 6.88 16.12
C ASP A 126 -2.81 6.26 15.56
N ALA A 127 -1.68 6.59 16.17
CA ALA A 127 -0.36 6.06 15.80
C ALA A 127 -0.04 4.71 16.47
N SER A 128 -0.99 4.06 17.15
CA SER A 128 -0.79 2.72 17.72
C SER A 128 -0.43 1.68 16.64
N THR A 129 0.33 0.65 17.02
CA THR A 129 0.84 -0.36 16.09
C THR A 129 0.44 -1.77 16.50
N MET A 130 0.30 -2.65 15.51
CA MET A 130 0.13 -4.09 15.69
C MET A 130 1.49 -4.79 15.70
N HIS A 131 1.61 -5.91 16.40
CA HIS A 131 2.89 -6.62 16.57
C HIS A 131 3.48 -7.21 15.29
N HIS A 132 2.63 -7.63 14.35
CA HIS A 132 3.00 -8.36 13.14
C HIS A 132 3.11 -7.48 11.88
N MET A 133 2.86 -6.18 12.00
CA MET A 133 3.03 -5.21 10.92
C MET A 133 4.06 -4.14 11.26
N THR A 134 4.82 -3.70 10.28
CA THR A 134 5.69 -2.54 10.44
C THR A 134 4.87 -1.29 10.72
N SER A 135 5.41 -0.37 11.52
CA SER A 135 4.78 0.96 11.71
C SER A 135 4.63 1.70 10.39
N VAL A 136 5.58 1.55 9.47
CA VAL A 136 5.53 2.18 8.14
C VAL A 136 4.38 1.64 7.31
N GLY A 137 4.18 0.32 7.26
CA GLY A 137 3.06 -0.29 6.53
C GLY A 137 1.70 0.15 7.07
N GLN A 138 1.56 0.20 8.40
CA GLN A 138 0.30 0.59 9.04
C GLN A 138 -0.04 2.07 8.87
N ASN A 139 0.94 2.94 9.19
CA ASN A 139 0.76 4.36 9.46
C ASN A 139 1.41 5.27 8.42
N GLY A 140 2.28 4.72 7.57
CA GLY A 140 3.19 5.51 6.77
C GLY A 140 2.68 5.87 5.39
N PHE A 141 3.44 6.75 4.76
CA PHE A 141 3.32 7.10 3.36
C PHE A 141 4.55 6.61 2.61
N ASP A 142 4.37 6.13 1.39
CA ASP A 142 5.47 5.83 0.47
C ASP A 142 5.54 6.86 -0.64
N LEU A 143 6.73 7.39 -0.84
CA LEU A 143 7.02 8.26 -1.99
C LEU A 143 7.60 7.43 -3.15
N TYR A 144 6.96 7.55 -4.30
CA TYR A 144 7.45 7.09 -5.60
C TYR A 144 7.64 8.29 -6.53
N VAL A 145 8.77 8.33 -7.21
CA VAL A 145 9.09 9.33 -8.23
C VAL A 145 9.37 8.61 -9.54
N ASP A 146 8.67 8.94 -10.60
CA ASP A 146 8.74 8.29 -11.92
C ASP A 146 8.61 6.74 -11.81
N GLY A 147 7.70 6.30 -10.94
CA GLY A 147 7.44 4.87 -10.68
C GLY A 147 8.45 4.15 -9.79
N GLN A 148 9.53 4.84 -9.36
CA GLN A 148 10.57 4.28 -8.51
C GLN A 148 10.37 4.69 -7.05
N TYR A 149 10.42 3.72 -6.14
CA TYR A 149 10.40 3.97 -4.70
C TYR A 149 11.59 4.85 -4.29
N ARG A 150 11.32 5.85 -3.47
CA ARG A 150 12.34 6.77 -2.94
C ARG A 150 12.54 6.64 -1.45
N ASN A 151 11.46 6.72 -0.68
CA ASN A 151 11.52 6.68 0.77
C ASN A 151 10.10 6.62 1.34
N SER A 152 10.00 6.49 2.68
CA SER A 152 8.74 6.51 3.41
C SER A 152 8.72 7.59 4.49
N ALA A 153 7.53 7.95 4.95
CA ALA A 153 7.30 8.74 6.15
C ALA A 153 6.34 8.01 7.08
N TRP A 154 6.44 8.24 8.37
CA TRP A 154 5.57 7.70 9.41
C TRP A 154 5.38 8.72 10.53
N PRO A 155 4.33 8.58 11.35
CA PRO A 155 4.05 9.53 12.43
C PRO A 155 5.07 9.46 13.56
N ASP A 156 5.25 10.58 14.23
CA ASP A 156 5.86 10.62 15.55
C ASP A 156 4.88 10.09 16.64
N ALA A 157 5.31 10.10 17.90
CA ALA A 157 4.49 9.65 19.03
C ALA A 157 3.19 10.45 19.24
N LYS A 158 3.07 11.64 18.64
CA LYS A 158 1.88 12.50 18.68
C LYS A 158 1.00 12.37 17.46
N GLY A 159 1.36 11.47 16.54
CA GLY A 159 0.65 11.24 15.28
C GLY A 159 0.95 12.26 14.18
N LEU A 160 1.93 13.16 14.38
CA LEU A 160 2.36 14.11 13.35
C LEU A 160 3.31 13.42 12.37
N ILE A 161 3.02 13.58 11.09
CA ILE A 161 3.89 13.19 9.98
C ILE A 161 4.39 14.47 9.33
N GLN A 162 5.66 14.80 9.55
CA GLN A 162 6.33 15.92 8.89
C GLN A 162 7.61 15.40 8.25
N ARG A 163 7.64 15.35 6.92
CA ARG A 163 8.76 14.78 6.17
C ARG A 163 9.10 15.64 4.98
N GLU A 164 10.40 15.82 4.74
CA GLU A 164 10.95 16.40 3.53
C GLU A 164 11.74 15.34 2.77
N TRP A 165 11.60 15.28 1.45
CA TRP A 165 12.31 14.37 0.56
C TRP A 165 12.94 15.13 -0.60
N ALA A 166 14.12 14.69 -1.03
CA ALA A 166 14.68 15.05 -2.33
C ALA A 166 13.94 14.27 -3.43
N LEU A 167 13.48 14.96 -4.46
CA LEU A 167 12.88 14.36 -5.65
C LEU A 167 13.91 14.06 -6.74
N GLY A 168 15.06 14.75 -6.72
CA GLY A 168 16.16 14.61 -7.66
C GLY A 168 16.77 15.96 -8.04
N GLU A 169 17.90 15.91 -8.71
CA GLU A 169 18.61 17.11 -9.18
C GLU A 169 17.96 17.74 -10.41
N GLY A 170 18.19 19.03 -10.60
CA GLY A 170 17.59 19.82 -11.67
C GLY A 170 16.08 19.93 -11.55
N ARG A 171 15.43 20.53 -12.54
CA ARG A 171 13.99 20.81 -12.55
C ARG A 171 13.22 20.17 -13.73
N PRO A 172 13.46 18.88 -14.11
CA PRO A 172 12.58 18.21 -15.05
C PRO A 172 11.22 17.92 -14.36
N MET A 173 10.15 17.90 -15.15
CA MET A 173 8.84 17.45 -14.66
C MET A 173 8.90 15.98 -14.27
N ARG A 174 8.57 15.64 -13.01
CA ARG A 174 8.56 14.30 -12.45
C ARG A 174 7.14 13.88 -12.09
N GLU A 175 6.82 12.62 -12.29
CA GLU A 175 5.59 12.01 -11.77
C GLU A 175 5.80 11.68 -10.28
N VAL A 176 4.96 12.21 -9.41
CA VAL A 176 4.99 11.94 -7.96
C VAL A 176 3.76 11.15 -7.59
N THR A 177 3.96 10.05 -6.87
CA THR A 177 2.90 9.25 -6.27
C THR A 177 3.21 9.02 -4.78
N LEU A 178 2.31 9.46 -3.91
CA LEU A 178 2.33 9.14 -2.49
C LEU A 178 1.27 8.06 -2.22
N TYR A 179 1.68 6.86 -1.81
CA TYR A 179 0.77 5.84 -1.28
C TYR A 179 0.44 6.13 0.17
N LEU A 180 -0.83 5.97 0.54
CA LEU A 180 -1.35 6.31 1.86
C LEU A 180 -1.33 5.09 2.80
N PRO A 181 -1.44 5.31 4.13
CA PRO A 181 -1.43 4.25 5.13
C PRO A 181 -2.41 3.11 4.85
N LEU A 182 -2.01 1.86 5.19
CA LEU A 182 -2.85 0.68 4.97
C LEU A 182 -3.87 0.44 6.09
N TYR A 183 -3.53 0.82 7.34
CA TYR A 183 -4.31 0.41 8.52
C TYR A 183 -4.66 1.54 9.48
N LYS A 184 -4.42 2.80 9.11
CA LYS A 184 -4.77 3.94 9.96
C LYS A 184 -5.39 5.07 9.15
N ALA A 185 -6.36 5.72 9.76
CA ALA A 185 -6.91 6.96 9.23
C ALA A 185 -5.84 8.05 9.20
N VAL A 186 -5.89 8.91 8.22
CA VAL A 186 -4.94 10.01 8.06
C VAL A 186 -5.62 11.21 7.42
N SER A 187 -5.19 12.41 7.79
CA SER A 187 -5.50 13.65 7.09
C SER A 187 -4.22 14.28 6.57
N ILE A 188 -4.23 14.73 5.32
CA ILE A 188 -3.12 15.47 4.72
C ILE A 188 -3.42 16.95 4.89
N GLU A 189 -2.58 17.67 5.65
CA GLU A 189 -2.75 19.11 5.85
C GLU A 189 -2.24 19.89 4.64
N ARG A 190 -1.03 19.56 4.16
CA ARG A 190 -0.43 20.19 2.99
C ARG A 190 0.77 19.44 2.46
N LEU A 191 1.06 19.68 1.19
CA LEU A 191 2.34 19.44 0.54
C LEU A 191 3.11 20.76 0.45
N VAL A 192 4.44 20.70 0.45
CA VAL A 192 5.31 21.86 0.30
C VAL A 192 6.32 21.58 -0.80
N LEU A 193 6.49 22.51 -1.73
CA LEU A 193 7.37 22.43 -2.88
C LEU A 193 8.36 23.59 -2.87
N ASP A 194 9.42 23.48 -3.66
CA ASP A 194 10.37 24.60 -3.85
C ASP A 194 9.66 25.86 -4.33
N PRO A 195 10.21 27.07 -4.04
CA PRO A 195 9.71 28.32 -4.58
C PRO A 195 9.61 28.27 -6.10
N GLY A 196 8.48 28.77 -6.63
CA GLY A 196 8.24 28.82 -8.07
C GLY A 196 8.11 27.44 -8.76
N ALA A 197 7.98 26.35 -8.00
CA ALA A 197 7.80 25.04 -8.60
C ALA A 197 6.48 24.95 -9.37
N THR A 198 6.54 24.34 -10.54
CA THR A 198 5.39 23.99 -11.36
C THR A 198 4.66 22.79 -10.75
N LEU A 199 3.34 22.82 -10.79
CA LEU A 199 2.48 21.72 -10.41
C LEU A 199 1.53 21.42 -11.58
N ALA A 200 1.44 20.15 -12.01
CA ALA A 200 0.63 19.71 -13.13
C ALA A 200 -0.13 18.41 -12.81
N ALA A 201 -1.20 18.14 -13.54
CA ALA A 201 -1.95 16.90 -13.42
C ALA A 201 -1.05 15.68 -13.70
N PRO A 202 -1.28 14.54 -13.00
CA PRO A 202 -0.50 13.33 -13.22
C PRO A 202 -0.71 12.78 -14.63
N THR A 203 0.24 11.98 -15.10
CA THR A 203 0.09 11.24 -16.34
C THR A 203 -1.11 10.29 -16.25
N PRO A 204 -2.00 10.24 -17.25
CA PRO A 204 -3.12 9.31 -17.26
C PRO A 204 -2.66 7.85 -17.14
N MET A 205 -3.46 7.03 -16.48
CA MET A 205 -3.27 5.57 -16.44
C MET A 205 -3.55 4.95 -17.81
N ALA A 206 -3.09 3.71 -18.03
CA ALA A 206 -3.29 2.98 -19.28
C ALA A 206 -4.77 2.71 -19.60
N ARG A 207 -5.63 2.75 -18.58
CA ARG A 207 -7.08 2.59 -18.70
C ARG A 207 -7.79 3.66 -17.86
N PRO A 208 -8.97 4.13 -18.29
CA PRO A 208 -9.68 5.22 -17.61
C PRO A 208 -10.36 4.79 -16.32
N ARG A 209 -10.68 3.50 -16.17
CA ARG A 209 -11.41 2.96 -15.01
C ARG A 209 -10.48 2.11 -14.13
N PRO A 210 -10.76 2.03 -12.82
CA PRO A 210 -9.96 1.24 -11.90
C PRO A 210 -10.23 -0.26 -12.00
N VAL A 211 -9.30 -1.07 -11.47
CA VAL A 211 -9.57 -2.45 -11.06
C VAL A 211 -10.00 -2.40 -9.58
N VAL A 212 -11.15 -2.99 -9.26
CA VAL A 212 -11.69 -3.03 -7.90
C VAL A 212 -11.33 -4.35 -7.24
N PHE A 213 -10.68 -4.30 -6.09
CA PHE A 213 -10.33 -5.46 -5.27
C PHE A 213 -11.22 -5.46 -4.02
N TYR A 214 -12.01 -6.52 -3.84
CA TYR A 214 -12.74 -6.76 -2.60
C TYR A 214 -12.17 -7.98 -1.89
N GLY A 215 -11.87 -7.85 -0.59
CA GLY A 215 -11.27 -8.97 0.13
C GLY A 215 -11.08 -8.77 1.63
N SER A 216 -10.11 -9.49 2.16
CA SER A 216 -9.76 -9.59 3.57
C SER A 216 -8.64 -8.62 3.99
N SER A 217 -7.99 -8.94 5.15
CA SER A 217 -6.72 -8.32 5.57
C SER A 217 -5.63 -8.43 4.52
N ILE A 218 -5.58 -9.54 3.77
CA ILE A 218 -4.59 -9.79 2.72
C ILE A 218 -4.77 -8.76 1.60
N THR A 219 -6.00 -8.55 1.15
CA THR A 219 -6.33 -7.54 0.14
C THR A 219 -6.08 -6.12 0.68
N GLN A 220 -6.42 -5.85 1.94
CA GLN A 220 -6.12 -4.56 2.58
C GLN A 220 -4.62 -4.25 2.58
N GLY A 221 -3.75 -5.25 2.57
CA GLY A 221 -2.31 -5.13 2.58
C GLY A 221 -1.69 -5.47 3.93
N GLY A 222 -2.38 -6.30 4.72
CA GLY A 222 -1.91 -6.76 6.03
C GLY A 222 -0.56 -7.44 5.93
N CYS A 223 0.43 -6.89 6.67
CA CYS A 223 1.84 -7.26 6.78
C CYS A 223 2.75 -6.84 5.61
N ALA A 224 2.27 -6.05 4.64
CA ALA A 224 3.19 -5.32 3.78
C ALA A 224 4.05 -4.36 4.63
N GLU A 225 5.37 -4.37 4.42
CA GLU A 225 6.28 -3.52 5.19
C GLU A 225 6.06 -2.04 4.89
N ASN A 226 5.56 -1.73 3.69
CA ASN A 226 5.30 -0.38 3.19
C ASN A 226 3.96 -0.33 2.44
N PRO A 227 3.24 0.80 2.40
CA PRO A 227 1.96 0.91 1.70
C PRO A 227 2.00 0.53 0.22
N GLY A 228 3.07 0.90 -0.48
CA GLY A 228 3.26 0.59 -1.90
C GLY A 228 3.63 -0.87 -2.18
N LEU A 229 3.79 -1.73 -1.16
CA LEU A 229 4.17 -3.13 -1.30
C LEU A 229 3.00 -4.13 -1.12
N SER A 230 1.76 -3.65 -0.91
CA SER A 230 0.59 -4.52 -1.07
C SER A 230 0.48 -5.03 -2.50
N TYR A 231 -0.02 -6.26 -2.73
CA TYR A 231 -0.10 -6.82 -4.08
C TYR A 231 -0.96 -5.96 -5.02
N THR A 232 -1.98 -5.28 -4.50
CA THR A 232 -2.82 -4.37 -5.27
C THR A 232 -2.03 -3.16 -5.78
N ALA A 233 -1.14 -2.60 -4.95
CA ALA A 233 -0.26 -1.50 -5.34
C ALA A 233 0.84 -1.95 -6.33
N ILE A 234 1.41 -3.15 -6.14
CA ILE A 234 2.38 -3.76 -7.06
C ILE A 234 1.73 -3.93 -8.44
N LEU A 235 0.53 -4.53 -8.51
CA LEU A 235 -0.21 -4.72 -9.75
C LEU A 235 -0.58 -3.40 -10.42
N GLY A 236 -1.04 -2.41 -9.64
CA GLY A 236 -1.35 -1.08 -10.16
C GLY A 236 -0.16 -0.45 -10.88
N ARG A 237 1.05 -0.53 -10.29
CA ARG A 237 2.28 -0.04 -10.93
C ARG A 237 2.71 -0.89 -12.13
N SER A 238 2.75 -2.22 -11.99
CA SER A 238 3.24 -3.10 -13.08
C SER A 238 2.36 -3.06 -14.32
N LEU A 239 1.07 -2.80 -14.16
CA LEU A 239 0.08 -2.73 -15.23
C LEU A 239 -0.22 -1.29 -15.68
N ASN A 240 0.28 -0.28 -14.96
CA ASN A 240 -0.09 1.13 -15.12
C ASN A 240 -1.62 1.32 -15.08
N LEU A 241 -2.27 0.72 -14.07
CA LEU A 241 -3.71 0.78 -13.86
C LEU A 241 -4.06 1.48 -12.56
N ASP A 242 -5.14 2.22 -12.56
CA ASP A 242 -5.78 2.64 -11.31
C ASP A 242 -6.42 1.44 -10.62
N PHE A 243 -6.46 1.47 -9.29
CA PHE A 243 -7.11 0.42 -8.49
C PHE A 243 -7.78 1.00 -7.24
N ILE A 244 -8.84 0.34 -6.82
CA ILE A 244 -9.56 0.62 -5.58
C ILE A 244 -9.45 -0.62 -4.69
N ASN A 245 -8.94 -0.42 -3.47
CA ASN A 245 -8.76 -1.47 -2.48
C ASN A 245 -9.90 -1.45 -1.47
N LEU A 246 -10.78 -2.43 -1.54
CA LEU A 246 -11.88 -2.68 -0.61
C LEU A 246 -11.63 -3.98 0.18
N GLY A 247 -10.38 -4.18 0.63
CA GLY A 247 -10.03 -5.21 1.60
C GLY A 247 -10.42 -4.78 3.02
N PHE A 248 -11.09 -5.65 3.76
CA PHE A 248 -11.52 -5.39 5.13
C PHE A 248 -11.03 -6.50 6.05
N SER A 249 -10.01 -6.17 6.86
CA SER A 249 -9.31 -7.10 7.76
C SER A 249 -10.28 -7.79 8.72
N GLY A 250 -10.40 -9.12 8.66
CA GLY A 250 -11.34 -9.90 9.49
C GLY A 250 -12.82 -9.71 9.13
N ALA A 251 -13.17 -8.74 8.27
CA ALA A 251 -14.55 -8.35 7.98
C ALA A 251 -14.94 -8.47 6.50
N GLY A 252 -14.07 -9.02 5.65
CA GLY A 252 -14.40 -9.35 4.26
C GLY A 252 -15.27 -10.61 4.19
N LEU A 253 -16.55 -10.51 4.53
CA LEU A 253 -17.47 -11.65 4.69
C LEU A 253 -18.50 -11.79 3.55
N GLY A 254 -18.44 -10.93 2.53
CA GLY A 254 -19.40 -10.95 1.42
C GLY A 254 -20.74 -10.27 1.75
N GLU A 255 -20.75 -9.27 2.63
CA GLU A 255 -21.95 -8.54 3.04
C GLU A 255 -22.70 -7.96 1.83
N PRO A 256 -24.04 -8.11 1.72
CA PRO A 256 -24.84 -7.59 0.60
C PRO A 256 -24.66 -6.08 0.39
N ALA A 257 -24.64 -5.28 1.47
CA ALA A 257 -24.47 -3.84 1.37
C ALA A 257 -23.10 -3.44 0.82
N VAL A 258 -22.04 -4.23 1.12
CA VAL A 258 -20.71 -4.03 0.52
C VAL A 258 -20.72 -4.43 -0.95
N ALA A 259 -21.40 -5.52 -1.33
CA ALA A 259 -21.54 -5.92 -2.72
C ALA A 259 -22.27 -4.85 -3.55
N GLU A 260 -23.30 -4.23 -2.98
CA GLU A 260 -24.01 -3.11 -3.62
C GLU A 260 -23.11 -1.90 -3.83
N ALA A 261 -22.32 -1.53 -2.81
CA ALA A 261 -21.34 -0.45 -2.93
C ALA A 261 -20.28 -0.77 -3.99
N VAL A 262 -19.69 -1.97 -3.96
CA VAL A 262 -18.74 -2.43 -5.00
C VAL A 262 -19.32 -2.32 -6.39
N ALA A 263 -20.59 -2.71 -6.56
CA ALA A 263 -21.28 -2.65 -7.85
C ALA A 263 -21.60 -1.22 -8.34
N GLU A 264 -21.44 -0.19 -7.51
CA GLU A 264 -21.60 1.20 -7.95
C GLU A 264 -20.39 1.70 -8.76
N ILE A 265 -19.23 1.09 -8.59
CA ILE A 265 -17.98 1.55 -9.19
C ILE A 265 -17.91 1.10 -10.65
N ASP A 266 -17.78 2.05 -11.59
CA ASP A 266 -17.48 1.74 -12.98
C ASP A 266 -16.03 1.26 -13.11
N ALA A 267 -15.83 -0.06 -13.28
CA ALA A 267 -14.54 -0.73 -13.19
C ALA A 267 -14.12 -1.39 -14.51
N GLU A 268 -12.79 -1.51 -14.70
CA GLU A 268 -12.21 -2.36 -15.76
C GLU A 268 -12.33 -3.84 -15.43
N ALA A 269 -12.21 -4.19 -14.15
CA ALA A 269 -12.41 -5.55 -13.63
C ALA A 269 -12.71 -5.51 -12.12
N PHE A 270 -13.34 -6.58 -11.62
CA PHE A 270 -13.52 -6.85 -10.20
C PHE A 270 -12.70 -8.08 -9.81
N VAL A 271 -11.96 -8.00 -8.72
CA VAL A 271 -11.23 -9.12 -8.12
C VAL A 271 -11.86 -9.41 -6.76
N LEU A 272 -12.48 -10.57 -6.62
CA LEU A 272 -13.09 -11.03 -5.38
C LEU A 272 -12.13 -11.97 -4.65
N ASP A 273 -11.46 -11.43 -3.63
CA ASP A 273 -10.37 -12.08 -2.89
C ASP A 273 -10.70 -12.20 -1.39
N TYR A 274 -11.98 -12.45 -1.05
CA TYR A 274 -12.43 -12.42 0.36
C TYR A 274 -12.50 -13.80 1.05
N TRP A 275 -12.08 -14.85 0.39
CA TRP A 275 -12.10 -16.24 0.89
C TRP A 275 -11.46 -16.43 2.29
N ALA A 276 -10.55 -15.54 2.72
CA ALA A 276 -9.77 -15.72 3.94
C ALA A 276 -10.60 -15.54 5.23
N ASN A 277 -11.59 -14.66 5.25
CA ASN A 277 -12.34 -14.33 6.45
C ASN A 277 -13.58 -15.21 6.70
N PRO A 278 -14.46 -15.55 5.73
CA PRO A 278 -15.63 -16.36 6.00
C PRO A 278 -15.27 -17.83 6.28
N SER A 279 -16.14 -18.53 7.00
CA SER A 279 -16.12 -20.00 7.04
C SER A 279 -16.40 -20.58 5.64
N PRO A 280 -16.11 -21.87 5.37
CA PRO A 280 -16.48 -22.49 4.09
C PRO A 280 -17.97 -22.38 3.75
N GLU A 281 -18.84 -22.46 4.78
CA GLU A 281 -20.30 -22.33 4.62
C GLU A 281 -20.69 -20.92 4.21
N VAL A 282 -20.23 -19.91 4.97
CA VAL A 282 -20.51 -18.50 4.69
C VAL A 282 -19.96 -18.10 3.32
N TYR A 283 -18.76 -18.58 2.93
CA TYR A 283 -18.19 -18.28 1.63
C TYR A 283 -19.07 -18.85 0.49
N ARG A 284 -19.53 -20.11 0.64
CA ARG A 284 -20.42 -20.76 -0.32
C ARG A 284 -21.77 -20.06 -0.45
N GLU A 285 -22.29 -19.53 0.65
CA GLU A 285 -23.58 -18.80 0.68
C GLU A 285 -23.48 -17.41 0.08
N THR A 286 -22.39 -16.68 0.37
CA THR A 286 -22.28 -15.26 0.00
C THR A 286 -21.73 -15.02 -1.40
N LEU A 287 -20.86 -15.91 -1.92
CA LEU A 287 -20.21 -15.71 -3.22
C LEU A 287 -21.20 -15.57 -4.39
N PRO A 288 -22.26 -16.40 -4.52
CA PRO A 288 -23.23 -16.23 -5.60
C PRO A 288 -23.93 -14.88 -5.55
N GLY A 289 -24.45 -14.48 -4.38
CA GLY A 289 -25.17 -13.22 -4.20
C GLY A 289 -24.31 -11.99 -4.47
N PHE A 290 -23.03 -12.04 -4.09
CA PHE A 290 -22.07 -10.98 -4.39
C PHE A 290 -21.84 -10.83 -5.88
N VAL A 291 -21.54 -11.93 -6.58
CA VAL A 291 -21.34 -11.92 -8.03
C VAL A 291 -22.62 -11.47 -8.78
N ASP A 292 -23.79 -11.94 -8.36
CA ASP A 292 -25.06 -11.53 -8.98
C ASP A 292 -25.32 -10.03 -8.80
N THR A 293 -24.97 -9.48 -7.64
CA THR A 293 -25.10 -8.03 -7.38
C THR A 293 -24.19 -7.22 -8.31
N VAL A 294 -22.93 -7.62 -8.47
CA VAL A 294 -22.01 -6.97 -9.41
C VAL A 294 -22.51 -7.16 -10.85
N ARG A 295 -22.94 -8.36 -11.25
CA ARG A 295 -23.40 -8.66 -12.63
C ARG A 295 -24.63 -7.89 -13.06
N ARG A 296 -25.55 -7.58 -12.15
CA ARG A 296 -26.73 -6.75 -12.49
C ARG A 296 -26.34 -5.38 -13.06
N ARG A 297 -25.26 -4.78 -12.56
CA ARG A 297 -24.77 -3.48 -13.06
C ARG A 297 -23.67 -3.60 -14.11
N HIS A 298 -22.90 -4.68 -14.06
CA HIS A 298 -21.70 -4.91 -14.89
C HIS A 298 -21.79 -6.26 -15.64
N PRO A 299 -22.72 -6.39 -16.60
CA PRO A 299 -23.00 -7.69 -17.23
C PRO A 299 -21.83 -8.27 -18.03
N ARG A 300 -20.86 -7.43 -18.45
CA ARG A 300 -19.71 -7.82 -19.28
C ARG A 300 -18.34 -7.45 -18.72
N THR A 301 -18.28 -6.81 -17.56
CA THR A 301 -16.99 -6.49 -16.91
C THR A 301 -16.37 -7.77 -16.34
N PRO A 302 -15.09 -8.03 -16.56
CA PRO A 302 -14.43 -9.21 -15.99
C PRO A 302 -14.58 -9.26 -14.46
N ILE A 303 -14.92 -10.46 -13.94
CA ILE A 303 -14.88 -10.77 -12.50
C ILE A 303 -13.90 -11.91 -12.32
N LEU A 304 -12.84 -11.67 -11.54
CA LEU A 304 -11.86 -12.67 -11.13
C LEU A 304 -12.19 -13.12 -9.70
N VAL A 305 -12.41 -14.42 -9.51
CA VAL A 305 -12.67 -15.01 -8.20
C VAL A 305 -11.42 -15.80 -7.81
N THR A 306 -10.72 -15.34 -6.76
CA THR A 306 -9.55 -16.03 -6.24
C THR A 306 -9.96 -17.14 -5.27
N SER A 307 -9.10 -18.12 -5.07
CA SER A 307 -9.25 -19.17 -4.07
C SER A 307 -8.15 -19.09 -3.02
N PRO A 308 -8.24 -19.79 -1.88
CA PRO A 308 -7.17 -19.84 -0.90
C PRO A 308 -5.81 -20.21 -1.51
N PHE A 309 -4.79 -19.40 -1.21
CA PHE A 309 -3.42 -19.82 -1.35
C PHE A 309 -3.03 -20.81 -0.22
N TRP A 310 -1.82 -21.33 -0.23
CA TRP A 310 -1.41 -22.31 0.78
C TRP A 310 -1.02 -21.66 2.11
N PHE A 311 -1.47 -22.25 3.20
CA PHE A 311 -1.08 -21.88 4.57
C PHE A 311 -0.25 -22.98 5.23
N PRO A 312 0.84 -22.66 5.97
CA PRO A 312 1.62 -23.65 6.71
C PRO A 312 0.79 -24.52 7.66
N ALA A 313 -0.26 -23.98 8.26
CA ALA A 313 -1.17 -24.70 9.15
C ALA A 313 -1.88 -25.87 8.46
N GLU A 314 -2.02 -25.86 7.12
CA GLU A 314 -2.58 -26.99 6.37
C GLU A 314 -1.72 -28.24 6.46
N ALA A 315 -0.40 -28.10 6.62
CA ALA A 315 0.51 -29.24 6.76
C ALA A 315 0.39 -29.91 8.12
N GLY A 316 0.00 -29.17 9.14
CA GLY A 316 -0.11 -29.67 10.54
C GLY A 316 -1.53 -30.05 10.97
N SER A 317 -2.54 -29.74 10.16
CA SER A 317 -3.95 -29.96 10.54
C SER A 317 -4.81 -30.37 9.36
N ALA A 318 -5.25 -31.63 9.36
CA ALA A 318 -6.20 -32.16 8.36
C ALA A 318 -7.52 -31.34 8.33
N ALA A 319 -7.97 -30.84 9.47
CA ALA A 319 -9.19 -30.01 9.55
C ALA A 319 -9.01 -28.67 8.84
N ILE A 320 -7.87 -27.98 9.06
CA ILE A 320 -7.57 -26.73 8.38
C ILE A 320 -7.41 -26.99 6.86
N HIS A 321 -6.69 -28.03 6.47
CA HIS A 321 -6.56 -28.40 5.08
C HIS A 321 -7.93 -28.63 4.42
N ALA A 322 -8.81 -29.41 5.06
CA ALA A 322 -10.15 -29.66 4.55
C ALA A 322 -10.98 -28.37 4.39
N GLN A 323 -10.86 -27.41 5.32
CA GLN A 323 -11.53 -26.12 5.22
C GLN A 323 -11.02 -25.31 4.01
N GLN A 324 -9.71 -25.25 3.81
CA GLN A 324 -9.14 -24.52 2.66
C GLN A 324 -9.51 -25.17 1.33
N GLU A 325 -9.43 -26.51 1.25
CA GLU A 325 -9.87 -27.28 0.07
C GLU A 325 -11.35 -27.07 -0.23
N SER A 326 -12.23 -27.04 0.81
CA SER A 326 -13.64 -26.73 0.64
C SER A 326 -13.86 -25.35 -0.02
N LYS A 327 -13.11 -24.33 0.40
CA LYS A 327 -13.18 -22.99 -0.20
C LYS A 327 -12.60 -22.95 -1.61
N ARG A 328 -11.47 -23.63 -1.87
CA ARG A 328 -10.88 -23.79 -3.22
C ARG A 328 -11.89 -24.43 -4.18
N LYS A 329 -12.52 -25.51 -3.71
CA LYS A 329 -13.58 -26.22 -4.47
C LYS A 329 -14.77 -25.31 -4.71
N THR A 330 -15.25 -24.58 -3.71
CA THR A 330 -16.38 -23.65 -3.82
C THR A 330 -16.12 -22.61 -4.92
N ALA A 331 -14.98 -21.94 -4.91
CA ALA A 331 -14.63 -20.93 -5.92
C ALA A 331 -14.56 -21.54 -7.33
N ARG A 332 -13.87 -22.67 -7.47
CA ARG A 332 -13.69 -23.36 -8.77
C ARG A 332 -15.02 -23.82 -9.36
N ASP A 333 -15.83 -24.51 -8.56
CA ASP A 333 -17.10 -25.09 -9.01
C ASP A 333 -18.11 -23.97 -9.33
N PHE A 334 -18.16 -22.93 -8.51
CA PHE A 334 -19.01 -21.78 -8.77
C PHE A 334 -18.68 -21.11 -10.10
N VAL A 335 -17.40 -20.80 -10.33
CA VAL A 335 -16.96 -20.18 -11.60
C VAL A 335 -17.26 -21.11 -12.80
N ALA A 336 -16.98 -22.41 -12.65
CA ALA A 336 -17.26 -23.40 -13.70
C ALA A 336 -18.76 -23.46 -14.05
N ALA A 337 -19.63 -23.45 -13.03
CA ALA A 337 -21.08 -23.43 -13.20
C ALA A 337 -21.55 -22.14 -13.88
N ARG A 338 -21.05 -20.98 -13.49
CA ARG A 338 -21.36 -19.68 -14.11
C ARG A 338 -20.95 -19.64 -15.58
N ARG A 339 -19.75 -20.13 -15.88
CA ARG A 339 -19.28 -20.23 -17.29
C ARG A 339 -20.14 -21.16 -18.13
N LYS A 340 -20.55 -22.31 -17.59
CA LYS A 340 -21.49 -23.24 -18.25
C LYS A 340 -22.86 -22.59 -18.50
N ALA A 341 -23.30 -21.72 -17.59
CA ALA A 341 -24.52 -20.95 -17.70
C ALA A 341 -24.41 -19.72 -18.65
N GLY A 342 -23.24 -19.50 -19.29
CA GLY A 342 -23.04 -18.46 -20.29
C GLY A 342 -22.30 -17.20 -19.83
N ASP A 343 -21.91 -17.08 -18.56
CA ASP A 343 -21.07 -15.97 -18.07
C ASP A 343 -19.62 -16.18 -18.52
N ARG A 344 -19.25 -15.60 -19.66
CA ARG A 344 -17.92 -15.77 -20.26
C ARG A 344 -16.85 -14.88 -19.61
N GLU A 345 -17.27 -13.84 -18.88
CA GLU A 345 -16.38 -12.83 -18.30
C GLU A 345 -16.09 -13.10 -16.79
N ILE A 346 -16.41 -14.30 -16.29
CA ILE A 346 -15.97 -14.74 -14.96
C ILE A 346 -14.77 -15.67 -15.05
N VAL A 347 -13.77 -15.47 -14.21
CA VAL A 347 -12.47 -16.19 -14.23
C VAL A 347 -12.17 -16.75 -12.85
N PHE A 348 -11.83 -18.03 -12.78
CA PHE A 348 -11.25 -18.63 -11.58
C PHE A 348 -9.75 -18.35 -11.54
N VAL A 349 -9.25 -17.92 -10.38
CA VAL A 349 -7.82 -17.72 -10.10
C VAL A 349 -7.43 -18.68 -8.98
N ASP A 350 -6.57 -19.64 -9.29
CA ASP A 350 -6.08 -20.58 -8.28
C ASP A 350 -5.09 -19.86 -7.34
N GLY A 351 -5.45 -19.78 -6.05
CA GLY A 351 -4.59 -19.17 -5.05
C GLY A 351 -3.26 -19.90 -4.87
N LEU A 352 -3.19 -21.20 -5.18
CA LEU A 352 -1.94 -21.96 -5.14
C LEU A 352 -0.93 -21.50 -6.20
N GLU A 353 -1.39 -20.82 -7.28
CA GLU A 353 -0.52 -20.15 -8.26
C GLU A 353 -0.07 -18.77 -7.76
N MET A 354 -0.78 -18.16 -6.79
CA MET A 354 -0.40 -16.89 -6.18
C MET A 354 0.64 -17.09 -5.07
N LEU A 355 0.42 -18.08 -4.19
CA LEU A 355 1.36 -18.45 -3.12
C LEU A 355 1.25 -19.96 -2.86
N SER A 356 2.28 -20.69 -3.25
CA SER A 356 2.36 -22.14 -3.18
C SER A 356 2.93 -22.64 -1.86
N ARG A 357 2.90 -23.96 -1.65
CA ARG A 357 3.46 -24.62 -0.47
C ARG A 357 4.95 -24.34 -0.25
N SER A 358 5.72 -24.17 -1.32
CA SER A 358 7.17 -23.90 -1.22
C SER A 358 7.49 -22.45 -0.84
N GLN A 359 6.49 -21.57 -0.80
CA GLN A 359 6.64 -20.13 -0.60
C GLN A 359 6.21 -19.67 0.81
N GLY A 360 6.13 -20.57 1.79
CA GLY A 360 5.72 -20.27 3.17
C GLY A 360 6.54 -19.18 3.87
N SER A 361 7.81 -18.95 3.46
CA SER A 361 8.62 -17.83 3.94
C SER A 361 8.10 -16.44 3.51
N GLY A 362 7.17 -16.40 2.58
CA GLY A 362 6.45 -15.18 2.20
C GLY A 362 5.34 -14.76 3.17
N LEU A 363 5.16 -15.47 4.29
CA LEU A 363 4.14 -15.17 5.32
C LEU A 363 4.80 -14.73 6.61
N VAL A 364 4.22 -13.71 7.27
CA VAL A 364 4.74 -13.17 8.55
C VAL A 364 4.34 -14.06 9.72
N ASP A 365 3.06 -14.41 9.81
CA ASP A 365 2.42 -15.10 10.93
C ASP A 365 1.78 -16.44 10.50
N GLY A 366 2.16 -16.93 9.34
CA GLY A 366 1.59 -18.13 8.72
C GLY A 366 0.27 -17.89 7.98
N VAL A 367 -0.21 -16.65 7.91
CA VAL A 367 -1.45 -16.24 7.22
C VAL A 367 -1.23 -15.05 6.30
N HIS A 368 -0.62 -13.96 6.82
CA HIS A 368 -0.50 -12.70 6.11
C HIS A 368 0.83 -12.62 5.34
N PRO A 369 0.79 -12.30 4.03
CA PRO A 369 1.99 -12.11 3.25
C PRO A 369 2.85 -10.95 3.78
N ASN A 370 4.18 -11.16 3.83
CA ASN A 370 5.15 -10.08 3.87
C ASN A 370 5.34 -9.48 2.46
N SER A 371 6.22 -8.51 2.28
CA SER A 371 6.41 -7.89 0.96
C SER A 371 6.85 -8.89 -0.12
N LEU A 372 7.65 -9.90 0.23
CA LEU A 372 8.02 -10.97 -0.71
C LEU A 372 6.79 -11.80 -1.12
N GLY A 373 5.96 -12.20 -0.14
CA GLY A 373 4.70 -12.90 -0.39
C GLY A 373 3.74 -12.09 -1.24
N PHE A 374 3.65 -10.78 -1.02
CA PHE A 374 2.84 -9.90 -1.85
C PHE A 374 3.35 -9.75 -3.28
N HIS A 375 4.67 -9.79 -3.50
CA HIS A 375 5.24 -9.88 -4.85
C HIS A 375 4.82 -11.18 -5.54
N TRP A 376 4.88 -12.33 -4.86
CA TRP A 376 4.41 -13.60 -5.42
C TRP A 376 2.90 -13.60 -5.70
N CYS A 377 2.09 -13.05 -4.78
CA CYS A 377 0.66 -12.88 -5.02
C CYS A 377 0.38 -12.04 -6.27
N ALA A 378 1.11 -10.93 -6.43
CA ALA A 378 0.98 -10.08 -7.61
C ALA A 378 1.42 -10.80 -8.88
N ASP A 379 2.56 -11.49 -8.86
CA ASP A 379 3.08 -12.26 -10.02
C ASP A 379 2.12 -13.39 -10.44
N GLY A 380 1.46 -14.06 -9.49
CA GLY A 380 0.47 -15.11 -9.77
C GLY A 380 -0.85 -14.57 -10.34
N LEU A 381 -1.29 -13.38 -9.86
CA LEU A 381 -2.54 -12.76 -10.32
C LEU A 381 -2.37 -11.97 -11.63
N GLU A 382 -1.20 -11.37 -11.88
CA GLU A 382 -0.94 -10.51 -13.05
C GLU A 382 -1.31 -11.17 -14.40
N PRO A 383 -0.94 -12.45 -14.69
CA PRO A 383 -1.29 -13.08 -15.96
C PRO A 383 -2.80 -13.20 -16.20
N GLN A 384 -3.57 -13.44 -15.13
CA GLN A 384 -5.03 -13.57 -15.21
C GLN A 384 -5.67 -12.19 -15.46
N LEU A 385 -5.19 -11.13 -14.77
CA LEU A 385 -5.62 -9.75 -15.01
C LEU A 385 -5.27 -9.30 -16.42
N ARG A 386 -4.04 -9.53 -16.90
CA ARG A 386 -3.65 -9.19 -18.28
C ARG A 386 -4.57 -9.84 -19.30
N ARG A 387 -4.90 -11.12 -19.09
CA ARG A 387 -5.80 -11.88 -19.99
C ARG A 387 -7.21 -11.31 -19.94
N ALA A 388 -7.77 -11.10 -18.74
CA ALA A 388 -9.12 -10.57 -18.56
C ALA A 388 -9.28 -9.17 -19.16
N LEU A 389 -8.27 -8.31 -19.01
CA LEU A 389 -8.24 -6.94 -19.51
C LEU A 389 -7.71 -6.81 -20.96
N LYS A 390 -7.34 -7.94 -21.60
CA LYS A 390 -6.75 -7.97 -22.94
C LYS A 390 -5.53 -7.04 -23.07
N LEU A 391 -4.68 -7.02 -22.03
CA LEU A 391 -3.43 -6.28 -22.02
C LEU A 391 -2.33 -7.12 -22.69
N PRO A 392 -1.30 -6.47 -23.27
CA PRO A 392 -0.15 -7.18 -23.81
C PRO A 392 0.49 -8.11 -22.76
N SER A 393 0.99 -9.26 -23.20
CA SER A 393 1.80 -10.12 -22.33
C SER A 393 3.04 -9.35 -21.82
N LYS A 394 3.49 -9.66 -20.60
CA LYS A 394 4.73 -9.12 -20.06
C LYS A 394 5.86 -9.49 -21.03
N ARG A 395 6.56 -8.51 -21.61
CA ARG A 395 7.79 -8.80 -22.35
C ARG A 395 8.79 -9.40 -21.35
N ARG A 396 9.27 -10.58 -21.64
CA ARG A 396 10.32 -11.25 -20.85
C ARG A 396 11.64 -10.51 -20.97
#